data_28a89da49d187bd8f6db38814e55072c
#
_entry.id   28a89da49d187bd8f6db38814e55072c
#
_cell.length_a   1.000
_cell.length_b   1.000
_cell.length_c   1.000
_cell.angle_alpha   90.00
_cell.angle_beta   90.00
_cell.angle_gamma   90.00
#
_symmetry.space_group_name_H-M   'P 1'
#
loop_
_entity.id
_entity.type
_entity.pdbx_description
1 polymer ?
#
loop_
_entity_poly.entity_id
_entity_poly.type
_entity_poly.pdbx_seq_one_letter_code
_entity_poly.pdbx_strand_id
1 'polypeptide(L)'
;MNTRLANAVPLPRTIGSALAASDSLTQLGARLRESQQRFDAVAGLLPEAIARELRPGPIDDEGWSVLASNAAVAAKLRHLLPRLSEELRLRSFRDLPIRVRLRAPL
;
A
#
# COMPACT_ATOMS: atom_id res chain seq x y z
N MET A 1 16.79 -32.62 21.95
CA MET A 1 16.66 -32.37 22.02
C MET A 1 16.24 -31.81 21.93
N ASN A 2 15.92 -32.03 21.96
CA ASN A 2 15.71 -31.82 22.06
C ASN A 2 15.46 -31.21 21.82
N THR A 3 15.25 -31.36 21.53
CA THR A 3 15.22 -31.13 21.44
C THR A 3 14.92 -30.41 21.45
N ARG A 4 14.73 -30.67 21.46
CA ARG A 4 14.70 -30.28 21.55
C ARG A 4 14.62 -29.54 21.25
N LEU A 5 14.51 -29.81 21.13
CA LEU A 5 14.58 -29.41 20.82
C LEU A 5 14.14 -29.08 20.48
N ALA A 6 13.91 -29.34 20.35
CA ALA A 6 13.68 -29.35 20.01
C ALA A 6 13.14 -29.01 19.76
N ASN A 7 12.69 -29.16 19.72
CA ASN A 7 12.44 -28.92 19.40
C ASN A 7 12.38 -28.32 18.88
N ALA A 8 12.12 -28.73 18.46
CA ALA A 8 12.26 -28.31 18.05
C ALA A 8 12.30 -27.71 17.26
N VAL A 9 12.52 -27.29 16.88
CA VAL A 9 12.65 -26.60 16.06
C VAL A 9 13.15 -26.82 15.02
N PRO A 10 12.96 -26.70 14.25
CA PRO A 10 13.34 -27.06 13.20
C PRO A 10 14.08 -26.23 12.53
N LEU A 11 14.84 -26.29 12.46
CA LEU A 11 15.69 -25.62 11.94
C LEU A 11 15.78 -25.62 10.63
N PRO A 12 15.49 -26.39 10.01
CA PRO A 12 15.72 -26.35 8.67
C PRO A 12 15.08 -25.24 8.05
N ARG A 13 14.13 -24.93 8.40
CA ARG A 13 13.67 -23.82 7.92
C ARG A 13 14.47 -22.81 8.49
N THR A 14 15.26 -22.96 8.93
CA THR A 14 16.16 -22.23 9.50
C THR A 14 16.63 -21.09 8.75
N ILE A 15 17.70 -21.08 8.11
CA ILE A 15 18.25 -19.90 7.47
C ILE A 15 17.46 -19.51 6.23
N GLY A 16 17.14 -20.48 5.38
CA GLY A 16 16.39 -20.20 4.16
C GLY A 16 15.06 -19.57 4.43
N SER A 17 14.28 -20.12 5.38
CA SER A 17 12.98 -19.56 5.74
C SER A 17 13.09 -18.20 6.40
N ALA A 18 14.08 -18.01 7.24
CA ALA A 18 14.28 -16.74 7.91
C ALA A 18 14.64 -15.64 6.92
N LEU A 19 15.48 -15.96 5.93
CA LEU A 19 15.86 -14.99 4.90
C LEU A 19 14.66 -14.65 4.02
N ALA A 20 13.86 -15.65 3.65
CA ALA A 20 12.68 -15.42 2.83
C ALA A 20 11.66 -14.56 3.59
N ALA A 21 11.45 -14.83 4.87
CA ALA A 21 10.54 -14.04 5.68
C ALA A 21 11.04 -12.61 5.84
N SER A 22 12.36 -12.43 6.01
CA SER A 22 12.96 -11.12 6.14
C SER A 22 12.80 -10.31 4.85
N ASP A 23 12.99 -10.94 3.68
CA ASP A 23 12.79 -10.28 2.40
C ASP A 23 11.34 -9.87 2.21
N SER A 24 10.40 -10.74 2.59
CA SER A 24 8.97 -10.43 2.51
C SER A 24 8.59 -9.26 3.39
N LEU A 25 9.12 -9.21 4.59
CA LEU A 25 8.85 -8.10 5.51
C LEU A 25 9.45 -6.80 4.99
N THR A 26 10.66 -6.86 4.44
CA THR A 26 11.31 -5.70 3.85
C THR A 26 10.50 -5.18 2.67
N GLN A 27 10.00 -6.08 1.82
CA GLN A 27 9.18 -5.69 0.68
C GLN A 27 7.87 -5.08 1.12
N LEU A 28 7.23 -5.65 2.14
CA LEU A 28 6.00 -5.10 2.67
C LEU A 28 6.24 -3.70 3.23
N GLY A 29 7.32 -3.50 3.97
CA GLY A 29 7.66 -2.18 4.48
C GLY A 29 7.89 -1.17 3.37
N ALA A 30 8.57 -1.57 2.29
CA ALA A 30 8.79 -0.69 1.14
C ALA A 30 7.47 -0.31 0.47
N ARG A 31 6.56 -1.27 0.33
CA ARG A 31 5.25 -0.99 -0.26
C ARG A 31 4.41 -0.06 0.58
N LEU A 32 4.43 -0.24 1.89
CA LEU A 32 3.71 0.65 2.80
C LEU A 32 4.24 2.08 2.70
N ARG A 33 5.55 2.23 2.62
CA ARG A 33 6.17 3.55 2.48
C ARG A 33 5.81 4.18 1.15
N GLU A 34 5.87 3.41 0.07
CA GLU A 34 5.53 3.96 -1.24
C GLU A 34 4.08 4.41 -1.29
N SER A 35 3.16 3.61 -0.74
CA SER A 35 1.75 3.96 -0.70
C SER A 35 1.54 5.29 0.04
N GLN A 36 2.18 5.44 1.20
CA GLN A 36 2.07 6.66 1.98
C GLN A 36 2.70 7.85 1.25
N GLN A 37 3.85 7.66 0.63
CA GLN A 37 4.53 8.72 -0.10
C GLN A 37 3.69 9.21 -1.28
N ARG A 38 3.05 8.28 -1.99
CA ARG A 38 2.15 8.65 -3.09
C ARG A 38 0.97 9.46 -2.57
N PHE A 39 0.39 9.02 -1.46
CA PHE A 39 -0.74 9.72 -0.89
C PHE A 39 -0.34 11.13 -0.47
N ASP A 40 0.80 11.27 0.20
CA ASP A 40 1.30 12.58 0.61
C ASP A 40 1.55 13.49 -0.60
N ALA A 41 2.04 12.91 -1.69
CA ALA A 41 2.35 13.67 -2.88
C ALA A 41 1.11 14.27 -3.55
N VAL A 42 -0.04 13.58 -3.46
CA VAL A 42 -1.26 14.05 -4.12
C VAL A 42 -2.24 14.73 -3.17
N ALA A 43 -1.99 14.65 -1.87
CA ALA A 43 -2.94 15.18 -0.88
C ALA A 43 -3.26 16.66 -1.10
N GLY A 44 -2.28 17.45 -1.55
CA GLY A 44 -2.49 18.86 -1.80
C GLY A 44 -3.39 19.17 -2.98
N LEU A 45 -3.66 18.19 -3.85
CA LEU A 45 -4.56 18.35 -4.98
C LEU A 45 -5.99 17.95 -4.61
N LEU A 46 -6.20 17.41 -3.42
CA LEU A 46 -7.50 16.92 -2.99
C LEU A 46 -8.18 17.98 -2.12
N PRO A 47 -9.48 18.23 -2.32
CA PRO A 47 -10.23 19.05 -1.36
C PRO A 47 -10.11 18.41 0.04
N GLU A 48 -9.98 19.23 1.05
CA GLU A 48 -9.77 18.72 2.41
C GLU A 48 -10.91 17.80 2.84
N ALA A 49 -12.13 18.16 2.49
CA ALA A 49 -13.30 17.36 2.84
C ALA A 49 -13.24 15.96 2.24
N ILE A 50 -12.55 15.81 1.10
CA ILE A 50 -12.37 14.51 0.47
C ILE A 50 -11.16 13.81 1.04
N ALA A 51 -10.05 14.54 1.19
CA ALA A 51 -8.78 13.93 1.64
C ALA A 51 -8.93 13.22 2.98
N ARG A 52 -9.67 13.80 3.90
CA ARG A 52 -9.82 13.19 5.23
C ARG A 52 -10.67 11.93 5.22
N GLU A 53 -11.39 11.68 4.12
CA GLU A 53 -12.21 10.48 3.95
C GLU A 53 -11.48 9.40 3.16
N LEU A 54 -10.21 9.63 2.87
CA LEU A 54 -9.39 8.71 2.09
C LEU A 54 -8.26 8.15 2.93
N ARG A 55 -7.79 6.98 2.53
CA ARG A 55 -6.59 6.35 3.13
C ARG A 55 -5.77 5.72 2.02
N PRO A 56 -4.44 5.78 2.11
CA PRO A 56 -3.61 5.00 1.20
C PRO A 56 -3.84 3.51 1.47
N GLY A 57 -3.92 2.75 0.42
CA GLY A 57 -4.18 1.31 0.50
C GLY A 57 -3.03 0.50 -0.07
N PRO A 58 -3.29 -0.78 -0.33
CA PRO A 58 -2.26 -1.67 -0.85
C PRO A 58 -1.69 -1.21 -2.18
N ILE A 59 -0.43 -1.49 -2.41
CA ILE A 59 0.25 -1.22 -3.65
C ILE A 59 1.03 -2.47 -4.05
N ASP A 60 1.01 -2.78 -5.33
CA ASP A 60 1.81 -3.86 -5.90
C ASP A 60 2.24 -3.45 -7.30
N ASP A 61 2.76 -4.40 -8.09
CA ASP A 61 3.25 -4.08 -9.43
C ASP A 61 2.12 -3.79 -10.42
N GLU A 62 0.86 -4.08 -10.03
CA GLU A 62 -0.28 -3.90 -10.92
C GLU A 62 -1.08 -2.63 -10.63
N GLY A 63 -0.86 -2.01 -9.49
CA GLY A 63 -1.57 -0.79 -9.17
C GLY A 63 -1.48 -0.37 -7.72
N TRP A 64 -2.00 0.81 -7.47
CA TRP A 64 -2.07 1.40 -6.14
C TRP A 64 -3.52 1.64 -5.78
N SER A 65 -3.95 1.15 -4.63
CA SER A 65 -5.32 1.33 -4.16
C SER A 65 -5.40 2.52 -3.22
N VAL A 66 -6.45 3.33 -3.41
CA VAL A 66 -6.80 4.39 -2.48
C VAL A 66 -8.17 4.05 -1.93
N LEU A 67 -8.30 4.05 -0.62
CA LEU A 67 -9.51 3.59 0.06
C LEU A 67 -10.39 4.78 0.42
N ALA A 68 -11.64 4.73 -0.01
CA ALA A 68 -12.61 5.78 0.28
C ALA A 68 -13.62 5.28 1.31
N SER A 69 -14.10 6.19 2.15
CA SER A 69 -15.03 5.82 3.23
C SER A 69 -16.42 5.47 2.71
N ASN A 70 -16.84 6.01 1.56
CA ASN A 70 -18.16 5.74 1.01
C ASN A 70 -18.15 5.96 -0.51
N ALA A 71 -19.27 5.60 -1.15
CA ALA A 71 -19.37 5.64 -2.60
C ALA A 71 -19.34 7.07 -3.16
N ALA A 72 -19.86 8.04 -2.42
CA ALA A 72 -19.85 9.42 -2.90
C ALA A 72 -18.43 9.97 -2.97
N VAL A 73 -17.62 9.68 -1.93
CA VAL A 73 -16.22 10.08 -1.91
C VAL A 73 -15.46 9.35 -3.03
N ALA A 74 -15.74 8.05 -3.22
CA ALA A 74 -15.09 7.28 -4.26
C ALA A 74 -15.39 7.88 -5.64
N ALA A 75 -16.63 8.28 -5.89
CA ALA A 75 -17.00 8.88 -7.17
C ALA A 75 -16.26 10.19 -7.41
N LYS A 76 -16.16 11.02 -6.39
CA LYS A 76 -15.43 12.28 -6.52
C LYS A 76 -13.94 12.05 -6.77
N LEU A 77 -13.37 11.07 -6.07
CA LEU A 77 -11.96 10.73 -6.27
C LEU A 77 -11.71 10.28 -7.71
N ARG A 78 -12.62 9.49 -8.29
CA ARG A 78 -12.45 9.02 -9.67
C ARG A 78 -12.32 10.16 -10.66
N HIS A 79 -13.03 11.26 -10.44
CA HIS A 79 -12.92 12.43 -11.31
C HIS A 79 -11.55 13.10 -11.20
N LEU A 80 -10.86 12.92 -10.10
CA LEU A 80 -9.57 13.55 -9.88
C LEU A 80 -8.38 12.67 -10.30
N LEU A 81 -8.64 11.39 -10.63
CA LEU A 81 -7.55 10.46 -10.92
C LEU A 81 -6.60 10.92 -12.01
N PRO A 82 -7.05 11.51 -13.12
CA PRO A 82 -6.10 11.96 -14.14
C PRO A 82 -5.12 12.99 -13.61
N ARG A 83 -5.57 13.92 -12.76
CA ARG A 83 -4.69 14.90 -12.16
C ARG A 83 -3.73 14.29 -11.17
N LEU A 84 -4.21 13.32 -10.39
CA LEU A 84 -3.35 12.66 -9.41
C LEU A 84 -2.29 11.83 -10.11
N SER A 85 -2.65 11.12 -11.17
CA SER A 85 -1.70 10.34 -11.94
C SER A 85 -0.63 11.23 -12.56
N GLU A 86 -1.02 12.38 -13.08
CA GLU A 86 -0.08 13.33 -13.68
C GLU A 86 0.87 13.86 -12.63
N GLU A 87 0.37 14.20 -11.44
CA GLU A 87 1.23 14.70 -10.37
C GLU A 87 2.26 13.66 -9.96
N LEU A 88 1.83 12.40 -9.84
CA LEU A 88 2.74 11.32 -9.48
C LEU A 88 3.81 11.13 -10.55
N ARG A 89 3.43 11.22 -11.82
CA ARG A 89 4.37 11.11 -12.91
C ARG A 89 5.39 12.25 -12.87
N LEU A 90 4.93 13.45 -12.62
CA LEU A 90 5.83 14.62 -12.53
C LEU A 90 6.80 14.51 -11.38
N ARG A 91 6.43 13.80 -10.31
CA ARG A 91 7.29 13.57 -9.16
C ARG A 91 8.13 12.32 -9.29
N SER A 92 8.15 11.73 -10.48
CA SER A 92 8.97 10.55 -10.81
C SER A 92 8.58 9.27 -10.07
N PHE A 93 7.34 9.17 -9.63
CA PHE A 93 6.85 7.89 -9.16
C PHE A 93 6.64 6.96 -10.36
N ARG A 94 6.87 5.67 -10.17
CA ARG A 94 6.65 4.72 -11.26
C ARG A 94 5.18 4.74 -11.65
N ASP A 95 4.93 4.46 -12.92
CA ASP A 95 3.59 4.57 -13.49
C ASP A 95 2.76 3.36 -13.09
N LEU A 96 1.76 3.58 -12.24
CA LEU A 96 0.85 2.53 -11.79
C LEU A 96 -0.57 3.06 -11.83
N PRO A 97 -1.54 2.24 -12.27
CA PRO A 97 -2.95 2.64 -12.19
C PRO A 97 -3.36 2.87 -10.76
N ILE A 98 -4.24 3.84 -10.56
CA ILE A 98 -4.83 4.09 -9.24
C ILE A 98 -6.19 3.42 -9.21
N ARG A 99 -6.41 2.57 -8.21
CA ARG A 99 -7.68 1.87 -8.01
C ARG A 99 -8.39 2.48 -6.83
N VAL A 100 -9.66 2.82 -7.02
CA VAL A 100 -10.47 3.37 -5.93
C VAL A 100 -11.28 2.24 -5.34
N ARG A 101 -11.15 2.03 -4.03
CA ARG A 101 -11.87 0.96 -3.35
C ARG A 101 -12.56 1.53 -2.11
N LEU A 102 -13.64 0.92 -1.70
CA LEU A 102 -14.30 1.31 -0.47
C LEU A 102 -13.60 0.65 0.71
N ARG A 103 -13.49 1.39 1.82
CA ARG A 103 -12.94 0.81 3.04
C ARG A 103 -13.94 -0.21 3.58
N ALA A 104 -13.40 -1.30 4.12
CA ALA A 104 -14.27 -2.29 4.75
C ALA A 104 -14.93 -1.65 5.99
N PRO A 105 -16.22 -1.95 6.23
CA PRO A 105 -16.85 -1.49 7.47
C PRO A 105 -16.20 -2.17 8.67
N LEU A 106 -16.17 -1.49 9.78
CA LEU A 106 -15.61 -2.03 11.02
C LEU A 106 -16.59 -2.92 11.74
#